data_166204be44628d1e31e4bbb500e99268
#
_entry.id   166204be44628d1e31e4bbb500e99268
#
_cell.length_a   1.000
_cell.length_b   1.000
_cell.length_c   1.000
_cell.angle_alpha   90.00
_cell.angle_beta   90.00
_cell.angle_gamma   90.00
#
_symmetry.space_group_name_H-M   'P 1'
#
loop_
_entity.id
_entity.type
_entity.pdbx_description
1 polymer ?
#
loop_
_entity_poly.entity_id
_entity_poly.type
_entity_poly.pdbx_seq_one_letter_code
_entity_poly.pdbx_strand_id
1 'polypeptide(L)'
;MSTAPNPADPNSFNHRFVRIPTTKHVYHVVDQAPLHHRGDLADAPTLLLCHGFPDLWCGWRYQIHAFAARGWRVICPSQLGYGLSSSPSDPSHYSYKTVSYDLNLLLTELGVPGQVILLGHDWGGMIAWRFTNYFPHRVKAIISVCTPYQSPANSKTPIISDEELIRKYRPNFGYQLAFKKPEMAIKLDQVGDLFLESMHSARFRRRPKEAKPEGSEMGSWVQEGRLEKSVDRQIEQRRQGKLPKPDPEPELDFYLSTFSKTGFAGCLNWYKTRSINQLEEVASNLSPTFPPHIPALQLPAALDAALPPEMCLAPAVLKCFPGGNLEVRVLETADHWCLSDEKERDKVTGIICEWIEIVLAGKWKPTGNAIANL
;
A
#
# COMPACT_ATOMS: atom_id res chain seq x y z
N MET A 1 -28.10 -12.35 9.91
CA MET A 1 -26.98 -12.85 9.10
C MET A 1 -26.36 -11.63 8.44
N SER A 2 -25.05 -11.42 8.59
CA SER A 2 -24.34 -10.34 7.89
C SER A 2 -24.39 -10.65 6.39
N THR A 3 -24.86 -9.70 5.59
CA THR A 3 -24.76 -9.78 4.12
C THR A 3 -23.32 -9.52 3.70
N ALA A 4 -22.85 -10.15 2.63
CA ALA A 4 -21.54 -9.86 2.07
C ALA A 4 -21.46 -8.38 1.67
N PRO A 5 -20.37 -7.67 1.96
CA PRO A 5 -20.20 -6.30 1.51
C PRO A 5 -20.18 -6.27 -0.03
N ASN A 6 -20.82 -5.27 -0.62
CA ASN A 6 -20.81 -5.07 -2.08
C ASN A 6 -19.60 -4.21 -2.49
N PRO A 7 -18.65 -4.74 -3.27
CA PRO A 7 -17.50 -3.94 -3.71
C PRO A 7 -17.85 -2.66 -4.49
N ALA A 8 -19.02 -2.61 -5.12
CA ALA A 8 -19.49 -1.43 -5.84
C ALA A 8 -20.12 -0.36 -4.92
N ASP A 9 -20.44 -0.70 -3.66
CA ASP A 9 -21.04 0.21 -2.68
C ASP A 9 -20.16 0.34 -1.45
N PRO A 10 -19.38 1.41 -1.32
CA PRO A 10 -18.54 1.66 -0.15
C PRO A 10 -19.30 1.63 1.18
N ASN A 11 -20.59 2.01 1.20
CA ASN A 11 -21.40 2.04 2.43
C ASN A 11 -21.85 0.65 2.89
N SER A 12 -21.68 -0.37 2.08
CA SER A 12 -22.00 -1.75 2.45
C SER A 12 -20.98 -2.39 3.39
N PHE A 13 -19.82 -1.77 3.56
CA PHE A 13 -18.75 -2.23 4.44
C PHE A 13 -18.98 -1.76 5.89
N ASN A 14 -18.37 -2.45 6.84
CA ASN A 14 -18.52 -2.13 8.26
C ASN A 14 -17.47 -1.10 8.71
N HIS A 15 -17.84 0.17 8.73
CA HIS A 15 -16.97 1.29 9.07
C HIS A 15 -16.92 1.56 10.57
N ARG A 16 -15.74 1.82 11.09
CA ARG A 16 -15.47 2.18 12.48
C ARG A 16 -14.44 3.30 12.58
N PHE A 17 -14.41 3.96 13.75
CA PHE A 17 -13.36 4.90 14.12
C PHE A 17 -12.68 4.42 15.39
N VAL A 18 -11.35 4.37 15.37
CA VAL A 18 -10.53 3.93 16.49
C VAL A 18 -9.56 5.04 16.87
N ARG A 19 -9.61 5.47 18.13
CA ARG A 19 -8.66 6.45 18.67
C ARG A 19 -7.50 5.73 19.33
N ILE A 20 -6.28 6.03 18.89
CA ILE A 20 -5.07 5.45 19.45
C ILE A 20 -4.75 6.12 20.80
N PRO A 21 -4.58 5.35 21.89
CA PRO A 21 -4.41 5.91 23.22
C PRO A 21 -3.15 6.78 23.38
N THR A 22 -2.06 6.48 22.68
CA THR A 22 -0.77 7.16 22.80
C THR A 22 -0.68 8.41 21.95
N THR A 23 -0.80 8.27 20.64
CA THR A 23 -0.65 9.36 19.66
C THR A 23 -1.87 10.25 19.55
N LYS A 24 -3.03 9.80 20.05
CA LYS A 24 -4.36 10.43 19.88
C LYS A 24 -4.83 10.46 18.43
N HIS A 25 -4.12 9.83 17.51
CA HIS A 25 -4.61 9.68 16.14
C HIS A 25 -5.93 8.92 16.13
N VAL A 26 -6.82 9.31 15.23
CA VAL A 26 -8.07 8.60 14.96
C VAL A 26 -7.93 7.93 13.61
N TYR A 27 -8.09 6.63 13.56
CA TYR A 27 -8.13 5.87 12.32
C TYR A 27 -9.57 5.55 11.95
N HIS A 28 -9.94 5.86 10.73
CA HIS A 28 -11.08 5.25 10.07
C HIS A 28 -10.68 3.84 9.64
N VAL A 29 -11.54 2.86 9.89
CA VAL A 29 -11.25 1.44 9.65
C VAL A 29 -12.46 0.75 9.07
N VAL A 30 -12.28 -0.04 8.04
CA VAL A 30 -13.22 -1.11 7.68
C VAL A 30 -12.86 -2.34 8.52
N ASP A 31 -13.76 -2.73 9.42
CA ASP A 31 -13.64 -3.92 10.28
C ASP A 31 -14.72 -4.92 9.86
N GLN A 32 -14.44 -5.67 8.81
CA GLN A 32 -15.39 -6.58 8.21
C GLN A 32 -15.34 -7.94 8.89
N ALA A 33 -16.48 -8.30 9.52
CA ALA A 33 -16.64 -9.61 10.11
C ALA A 33 -16.69 -10.71 9.03
N PRO A 34 -16.22 -11.93 9.35
CA PRO A 34 -16.35 -13.06 8.46
C PRO A 34 -17.83 -13.41 8.23
N LEU A 35 -18.16 -13.79 7.00
CA LEU A 35 -19.52 -14.24 6.68
C LEU A 35 -19.80 -15.57 7.36
N HIS A 36 -21.03 -15.72 7.85
CA HIS A 36 -21.51 -16.94 8.51
C HIS A 36 -20.73 -17.36 9.77
N HIS A 37 -19.87 -16.47 10.30
CA HIS A 37 -19.16 -16.74 11.56
C HIS A 37 -20.18 -16.88 12.72
N ARG A 38 -19.96 -17.91 13.53
CA ARG A 38 -20.73 -18.18 14.77
C ARG A 38 -19.71 -18.35 15.88
N GLY A 39 -19.60 -17.38 16.77
CA GLY A 39 -18.66 -17.41 17.88
C GLY A 39 -18.01 -16.06 18.12
N ASP A 40 -16.93 -16.05 18.89
CA ASP A 40 -16.16 -14.83 19.15
C ASP A 40 -15.34 -14.47 17.90
N LEU A 41 -15.37 -13.19 17.52
CA LEU A 41 -14.55 -12.69 16.42
C LEU A 41 -13.04 -12.84 16.68
N ALA A 42 -12.64 -12.98 17.95
CA ALA A 42 -11.26 -13.23 18.33
C ALA A 42 -10.73 -14.59 17.84
N ASP A 43 -11.63 -15.56 17.60
CA ASP A 43 -11.28 -16.89 17.12
C ASP A 43 -11.12 -16.95 15.59
N ALA A 44 -11.62 -15.93 14.88
CA ALA A 44 -11.52 -15.88 13.42
C ALA A 44 -10.10 -15.49 12.98
N PRO A 45 -9.53 -16.16 11.96
CA PRO A 45 -8.30 -15.65 11.34
C PRO A 45 -8.48 -14.20 10.93
N THR A 46 -7.58 -13.34 11.42
CA THR A 46 -7.69 -11.89 11.20
C THR A 46 -6.62 -11.42 10.22
N LEU A 47 -7.04 -10.66 9.21
CA LEU A 47 -6.21 -10.05 8.22
C LEU A 47 -6.14 -8.53 8.46
N LEU A 48 -4.93 -7.96 8.47
CA LEU A 48 -4.72 -6.52 8.47
C LEU A 48 -4.22 -6.08 7.10
N LEU A 49 -4.99 -5.21 6.42
CA LEU A 49 -4.72 -4.74 5.07
C LEU A 49 -4.28 -3.29 5.08
N CYS A 50 -3.14 -2.99 4.48
CA CYS A 50 -2.57 -1.65 4.39
C CYS A 50 -2.50 -1.20 2.93
N HIS A 51 -3.17 -0.09 2.58
CA HIS A 51 -3.12 0.52 1.25
C HIS A 51 -1.96 1.51 1.12
N GLY A 52 -1.64 1.93 -0.10
CA GLY A 52 -0.60 2.90 -0.41
C GLY A 52 -1.09 4.24 -0.98
N PHE A 53 -0.30 4.86 -1.88
CA PHE A 53 -0.55 6.17 -2.47
C PHE A 53 -0.67 6.09 -4.00
N PRO A 54 -1.60 6.83 -4.61
CA PRO A 54 -2.72 7.54 -4.02
C PRO A 54 -3.97 6.65 -3.92
N ASP A 55 -3.95 5.71 -2.99
CA ASP A 55 -5.03 4.75 -2.78
C ASP A 55 -5.79 5.04 -1.47
N LEU A 56 -6.83 4.28 -1.20
CA LEU A 56 -7.67 4.30 -0.02
C LEU A 56 -7.95 2.86 0.43
N TRP A 57 -8.61 2.67 1.58
CA TRP A 57 -9.08 1.34 2.00
C TRP A 57 -9.87 0.62 0.90
N CYS A 58 -10.60 1.36 0.06
CA CYS A 58 -11.42 0.79 -1.01
C CYS A 58 -10.62 0.17 -2.16
N GLY A 59 -9.33 0.41 -2.26
CA GLY A 59 -8.44 -0.34 -3.15
C GLY A 59 -8.46 -1.85 -2.87
N TRP A 60 -8.74 -2.21 -1.63
CA TRP A 60 -8.86 -3.60 -1.18
C TRP A 60 -10.30 -4.16 -1.20
N ARG A 61 -11.31 -3.43 -1.65
CA ARG A 61 -12.73 -3.80 -1.51
C ARG A 61 -13.11 -5.17 -2.08
N TYR A 62 -12.49 -5.59 -3.18
CA TYR A 62 -12.71 -6.91 -3.77
C TYR A 62 -12.11 -8.02 -2.91
N GLN A 63 -10.92 -7.78 -2.37
CA GLN A 63 -10.23 -8.71 -1.48
C GLN A 63 -10.96 -8.79 -0.13
N ILE A 64 -11.42 -7.67 0.43
CA ILE A 64 -12.22 -7.65 1.67
C ILE A 64 -13.47 -8.53 1.51
N HIS A 65 -14.19 -8.39 0.40
CA HIS A 65 -15.34 -9.23 0.07
C HIS A 65 -14.95 -10.72 0.04
N ALA A 66 -13.91 -11.06 -0.72
CA ALA A 66 -13.47 -12.43 -0.93
C ALA A 66 -12.95 -13.09 0.36
N PHE A 67 -12.25 -12.34 1.20
CA PHE A 67 -11.69 -12.83 2.48
C PHE A 67 -12.80 -13.04 3.52
N ALA A 68 -13.76 -12.11 3.63
CA ALA A 68 -14.89 -12.25 4.51
C ALA A 68 -15.74 -13.48 4.12
N ALA A 69 -15.90 -13.74 2.81
CA ALA A 69 -16.60 -14.94 2.31
C ALA A 69 -15.91 -16.25 2.69
N ARG A 70 -14.58 -16.22 2.93
CA ARG A 70 -13.80 -17.39 3.40
C ARG A 70 -13.80 -17.55 4.92
N GLY A 71 -14.53 -16.74 5.64
CA GLY A 71 -14.60 -16.83 7.09
C GLY A 71 -13.45 -16.11 7.82
N TRP A 72 -12.78 -15.15 7.17
CA TRP A 72 -11.72 -14.36 7.79
C TRP A 72 -12.23 -12.97 8.17
N ARG A 73 -11.82 -12.49 9.34
CA ARG A 73 -12.03 -11.09 9.73
C ARG A 73 -11.03 -10.21 9.01
N VAL A 74 -11.50 -9.10 8.44
CA VAL A 74 -10.65 -8.17 7.68
C VAL A 74 -10.67 -6.80 8.34
N ILE A 75 -9.50 -6.32 8.73
CA ILE A 75 -9.27 -4.99 9.26
C ILE A 75 -8.48 -4.20 8.21
N CYS A 76 -9.10 -3.16 7.66
CA CYS A 76 -8.50 -2.32 6.61
C CYS A 76 -8.61 -0.85 7.02
N PRO A 77 -7.58 -0.28 7.68
CA PRO A 77 -7.58 1.13 8.02
C PRO A 77 -7.38 2.01 6.77
N SER A 78 -8.03 3.17 6.74
CA SER A 78 -7.49 4.29 5.98
C SER A 78 -6.19 4.70 6.64
N GLN A 79 -5.08 4.69 5.91
CA GLN A 79 -3.79 5.05 6.46
C GLN A 79 -3.77 6.49 6.99
N LEU A 80 -2.85 6.80 7.90
CA LEU A 80 -2.68 8.15 8.44
C LEU A 80 -2.48 9.16 7.30
N GLY A 81 -3.22 10.27 7.31
CA GLY A 81 -3.18 11.25 6.23
C GLY A 81 -4.15 10.99 5.08
N TYR A 82 -4.96 9.93 5.15
CA TYR A 82 -5.90 9.54 4.10
C TYR A 82 -7.35 9.47 4.60
N GLY A 83 -8.26 9.86 3.73
CA GLY A 83 -9.69 9.70 3.95
C GLY A 83 -10.14 10.32 5.29
N LEU A 84 -10.87 9.55 6.08
CA LEU A 84 -11.41 10.01 7.38
C LEU A 84 -10.47 9.77 8.56
N SER A 85 -9.25 9.28 8.33
CA SER A 85 -8.22 9.16 9.37
C SER A 85 -7.57 10.52 9.67
N SER A 86 -6.95 10.64 10.85
CA SER A 86 -6.19 11.84 11.24
C SER A 86 -5.12 12.18 10.19
N SER A 87 -4.91 13.48 9.98
CA SER A 87 -3.95 14.02 9.01
C SER A 87 -3.04 15.08 9.66
N PRO A 88 -2.13 14.67 10.57
CA PRO A 88 -1.20 15.61 11.19
C PRO A 88 -0.26 16.23 10.17
N SER A 89 0.12 17.50 10.38
CA SER A 89 0.99 18.22 9.45
C SER A 89 2.47 17.87 9.59
N ASP A 90 2.91 17.42 10.77
CA ASP A 90 4.30 17.04 11.03
C ASP A 90 4.60 15.66 10.42
N PRO A 91 5.59 15.53 9.52
CA PRO A 91 5.99 14.26 8.93
C PRO A 91 6.43 13.19 9.94
N SER A 92 6.87 13.54 11.15
CA SER A 92 7.28 12.58 12.17
C SER A 92 6.17 11.61 12.58
N HIS A 93 4.90 12.02 12.48
CA HIS A 93 3.75 11.16 12.74
C HIS A 93 3.61 10.01 11.73
N TYR A 94 4.20 10.16 10.54
CA TYR A 94 4.13 9.18 9.44
C TYR A 94 5.34 8.25 9.40
N SER A 95 6.20 8.30 10.41
CA SER A 95 7.35 7.39 10.47
C SER A 95 6.90 5.93 10.56
N TYR A 96 7.71 5.03 10.03
CA TYR A 96 7.43 3.59 10.07
C TYR A 96 7.20 3.09 11.50
N LYS A 97 7.98 3.62 12.45
CA LYS A 97 7.83 3.29 13.86
C LYS A 97 6.48 3.76 14.38
N THR A 98 6.17 5.05 14.25
CA THR A 98 4.91 5.62 14.76
C THR A 98 3.71 4.89 14.18
N VAL A 99 3.64 4.71 12.85
CA VAL A 99 2.52 4.02 12.21
C VAL A 99 2.44 2.54 12.60
N SER A 100 3.58 1.84 12.73
CA SER A 100 3.58 0.45 13.18
C SER A 100 3.06 0.32 14.62
N TYR A 101 3.43 1.23 15.51
CA TYR A 101 2.92 1.26 16.89
C TYR A 101 1.42 1.58 16.93
N ASP A 102 0.96 2.54 16.13
CA ASP A 102 -0.46 2.86 16.01
C ASP A 102 -1.27 1.66 15.54
N LEU A 103 -0.81 0.95 14.49
CA LEU A 103 -1.48 -0.24 13.97
C LEU A 103 -1.52 -1.38 15.00
N ASN A 104 -0.44 -1.56 15.80
CA ASN A 104 -0.45 -2.55 16.87
C ASN A 104 -1.48 -2.22 17.95
N LEU A 105 -1.58 -0.94 18.36
CA LEU A 105 -2.58 -0.49 19.31
C LEU A 105 -3.99 -0.55 18.71
N LEU A 106 -4.16 -0.20 17.44
CA LEU A 106 -5.42 -0.33 16.71
C LEU A 106 -5.95 -1.77 16.75
N LEU A 107 -5.09 -2.77 16.52
CA LEU A 107 -5.48 -4.18 16.66
C LEU A 107 -5.92 -4.51 18.09
N THR A 108 -5.25 -3.95 19.11
CA THR A 108 -5.62 -4.14 20.50
C THR A 108 -6.99 -3.52 20.82
N GLU A 109 -7.24 -2.28 20.39
CA GLU A 109 -8.51 -1.57 20.56
C GLU A 109 -9.68 -2.26 19.82
N LEU A 110 -9.38 -2.99 18.74
CA LEU A 110 -10.36 -3.79 18.00
C LEU A 110 -10.55 -5.22 18.56
N GLY A 111 -9.94 -5.52 19.71
CA GLY A 111 -10.06 -6.84 20.35
C GLY A 111 -9.36 -7.95 19.58
N VAL A 112 -8.21 -7.67 18.97
CA VAL A 112 -7.37 -8.67 18.30
C VAL A 112 -6.12 -8.94 19.15
N PRO A 113 -6.15 -9.89 20.10
CA PRO A 113 -5.04 -10.14 20.99
C PRO A 113 -3.92 -10.97 20.34
N GLY A 114 -4.24 -11.74 19.32
CA GLY A 114 -3.35 -12.72 18.69
C GLY A 114 -2.56 -12.17 17.49
N GLN A 115 -2.04 -13.10 16.72
CA GLN A 115 -1.34 -12.83 15.48
C GLN A 115 -2.32 -12.55 14.33
N VAL A 116 -1.92 -11.67 13.41
CA VAL A 116 -2.65 -11.39 12.18
C VAL A 116 -1.84 -11.86 10.96
N ILE A 117 -2.54 -12.11 9.85
CA ILE A 117 -1.92 -12.15 8.54
C ILE A 117 -1.92 -10.73 8.00
N LEU A 118 -0.75 -10.23 7.67
CA LEU A 118 -0.55 -8.84 7.28
C LEU A 118 -0.41 -8.73 5.76
N LEU A 119 -1.21 -7.87 5.15
CA LEU A 119 -1.18 -7.60 3.71
C LEU A 119 -0.88 -6.12 3.48
N GLY A 120 -0.03 -5.83 2.51
CA GLY A 120 0.25 -4.44 2.16
C GLY A 120 0.50 -4.25 0.66
N HIS A 121 0.11 -3.09 0.16
CA HIS A 121 0.35 -2.66 -1.21
C HIS A 121 1.00 -1.27 -1.21
N ASP A 122 2.00 -1.04 -2.05
CA ASP A 122 2.75 0.22 -2.16
C ASP A 122 3.32 0.67 -0.81
N TRP A 123 3.03 1.88 -0.30
CA TRP A 123 3.40 2.31 1.05
C TRP A 123 2.88 1.38 2.14
N GLY A 124 1.69 0.81 1.93
CA GLY A 124 1.15 -0.22 2.83
C GLY A 124 2.00 -1.47 2.88
N GLY A 125 2.64 -1.86 1.77
CA GLY A 125 3.63 -2.94 1.73
C GLY A 125 4.87 -2.61 2.55
N MET A 126 5.37 -1.38 2.46
CA MET A 126 6.50 -0.93 3.27
C MET A 126 6.16 -0.96 4.77
N ILE A 127 4.96 -0.49 5.14
CA ILE A 127 4.49 -0.55 6.54
C ILE A 127 4.32 -1.99 7.00
N ALA A 128 3.79 -2.87 6.16
CA ALA A 128 3.64 -4.28 6.51
C ALA A 128 5.01 -4.93 6.84
N TRP A 129 6.03 -4.67 6.03
CA TRP A 129 7.38 -5.11 6.30
C TRP A 129 7.92 -4.54 7.62
N ARG A 130 7.75 -3.24 7.88
CA ARG A 130 8.24 -2.58 9.10
C ARG A 130 7.46 -2.97 10.34
N PHE A 131 6.14 -3.11 10.24
CA PHE A 131 5.34 -3.67 11.33
C PHE A 131 5.86 -5.04 11.76
N THR A 132 6.19 -5.91 10.80
CA THR A 132 6.76 -7.24 11.07
C THR A 132 8.12 -7.14 11.76
N ASN A 133 8.99 -6.18 11.38
CA ASN A 133 10.26 -5.98 12.06
C ASN A 133 10.10 -5.46 13.51
N TYR A 134 9.13 -4.57 13.76
CA TYR A 134 8.88 -4.04 15.12
C TYR A 134 8.09 -5.01 16.00
N PHE A 135 7.16 -5.77 15.44
CA PHE A 135 6.22 -6.64 16.16
C PHE A 135 6.15 -8.06 15.57
N PRO A 136 7.27 -8.80 15.46
CA PRO A 136 7.26 -10.12 14.83
C PRO A 136 6.32 -11.11 15.53
N HIS A 137 6.11 -10.97 16.85
CA HIS A 137 5.19 -11.80 17.62
C HIS A 137 3.71 -11.57 17.27
N ARG A 138 3.37 -10.46 16.61
CA ARG A 138 2.00 -10.11 16.16
C ARG A 138 1.69 -10.60 14.76
N VAL A 139 2.68 -11.15 14.04
CA VAL A 139 2.51 -11.52 12.63
C VAL A 139 2.61 -13.02 12.48
N LYS A 140 1.54 -13.62 11.92
CA LYS A 140 1.51 -15.03 11.54
C LYS A 140 2.14 -15.26 10.17
N ALA A 141 1.88 -14.36 9.23
CA ALA A 141 2.42 -14.36 7.89
C ALA A 141 2.27 -12.96 7.26
N ILE A 142 3.03 -12.68 6.21
CA ILE A 142 2.97 -11.42 5.48
C ILE A 142 2.84 -11.65 3.98
N ILE A 143 2.03 -10.80 3.32
CA ILE A 143 1.92 -10.70 1.87
C ILE A 143 2.18 -9.25 1.47
N SER A 144 3.16 -9.02 0.61
CA SER A 144 3.45 -7.71 0.04
C SER A 144 3.19 -7.70 -1.46
N VAL A 145 2.25 -6.86 -1.88
CA VAL A 145 1.93 -6.66 -3.30
C VAL A 145 2.75 -5.46 -3.80
N CYS A 146 3.48 -5.64 -4.87
CA CYS A 146 4.40 -4.71 -5.53
C CYS A 146 5.64 -4.34 -4.70
N THR A 147 5.54 -4.11 -3.39
CA THR A 147 6.61 -3.49 -2.60
C THR A 147 7.66 -4.48 -2.11
N PRO A 148 8.94 -4.31 -2.52
CA PRO A 148 10.02 -5.18 -2.05
C PRO A 148 10.32 -5.00 -0.56
N TYR A 149 10.82 -6.06 0.07
CA TYR A 149 11.44 -5.93 1.37
C TYR A 149 12.71 -5.06 1.29
N GLN A 150 12.84 -4.17 2.24
CA GLN A 150 14.08 -3.41 2.45
C GLN A 150 14.59 -3.70 3.85
N SER A 151 15.86 -4.07 3.97
CA SER A 151 16.49 -4.22 5.28
C SER A 151 16.37 -2.92 6.08
N PRO A 152 15.99 -2.96 7.36
CA PRO A 152 16.05 -1.79 8.22
C PRO A 152 17.45 -1.17 8.24
N ALA A 153 17.50 0.14 8.40
CA ALA A 153 18.77 0.85 8.57
C ALA A 153 19.47 0.42 9.87
N ASN A 154 20.78 0.38 9.84
CA ASN A 154 21.63 0.10 11.00
C ASN A 154 22.77 1.13 11.08
N SER A 155 23.63 1.04 12.08
CA SER A 155 24.74 1.97 12.32
C SER A 155 25.73 2.07 11.16
N LYS A 156 25.75 1.12 10.23
CA LYS A 156 26.60 1.13 9.02
C LYS A 156 25.87 1.66 7.79
N THR A 157 24.57 1.94 7.88
CA THR A 157 23.79 2.46 6.75
C THR A 157 24.21 3.91 6.48
N PRO A 158 24.69 4.23 5.27
CA PRO A 158 25.14 5.58 4.95
C PRO A 158 24.00 6.60 5.09
N ILE A 159 24.31 7.77 5.62
CA ILE A 159 23.42 8.93 5.59
C ILE A 159 23.70 9.68 4.29
N ILE A 160 22.82 9.51 3.31
CA ILE A 160 22.86 10.18 2.02
C ILE A 160 21.59 10.99 1.80
N SER A 161 21.64 12.03 0.97
CA SER A 161 20.45 12.80 0.64
C SER A 161 19.44 11.97 -0.18
N ASP A 162 18.21 12.44 -0.25
CA ASP A 162 17.19 11.79 -1.10
C ASP A 162 17.55 11.91 -2.58
N GLU A 163 18.10 13.07 -2.97
CA GLU A 163 18.58 13.31 -4.32
C GLU A 163 19.69 12.34 -4.71
N GLU A 164 20.65 12.13 -3.83
CA GLU A 164 21.75 11.19 -4.07
C GLU A 164 21.20 9.76 -4.15
N LEU A 165 20.34 9.34 -3.21
CA LEU A 165 19.72 8.02 -3.22
C LEU A 165 18.98 7.78 -4.54
N ILE A 166 18.14 8.71 -4.95
CA ILE A 166 17.28 8.58 -6.12
C ILE A 166 18.14 8.59 -7.39
N ARG A 167 18.98 9.63 -7.59
CA ARG A 167 19.74 9.77 -8.84
C ARG A 167 20.75 8.65 -9.06
N LYS A 168 21.33 8.11 -7.99
CA LYS A 168 22.40 7.11 -8.08
C LYS A 168 21.91 5.67 -7.96
N TYR A 169 20.91 5.42 -7.14
CA TYR A 169 20.53 4.05 -6.78
C TYR A 169 19.06 3.68 -7.08
N ARG A 170 18.19 4.67 -7.25
CA ARG A 170 16.74 4.47 -7.43
C ARG A 170 16.13 5.47 -8.44
N PRO A 171 16.62 5.52 -9.69
CA PRO A 171 16.17 6.54 -10.66
C PRO A 171 14.66 6.47 -10.95
N ASN A 172 14.03 5.32 -10.77
CA ASN A 172 12.59 5.13 -10.85
C ASN A 172 11.80 5.75 -9.69
N PHE A 173 12.46 6.34 -8.69
CA PHE A 173 11.83 7.10 -7.61
C PHE A 173 11.96 8.63 -7.81
N GLY A 174 12.30 9.09 -9.00
CA GLY A 174 12.45 10.52 -9.30
C GLY A 174 11.23 11.37 -8.96
N TYR A 175 10.02 10.82 -9.12
CA TYR A 175 8.75 11.45 -8.75
C TYR A 175 8.66 11.79 -7.25
N GLN A 176 9.33 11.04 -6.38
CA GLN A 176 9.31 11.28 -4.94
C GLN A 176 9.96 12.62 -4.57
N LEU A 177 10.91 13.11 -5.36
CA LEU A 177 11.50 14.44 -5.14
C LEU A 177 10.45 15.55 -5.36
N ALA A 178 9.54 15.36 -6.30
CA ALA A 178 8.43 16.30 -6.50
C ALA A 178 7.45 16.26 -5.31
N PHE A 179 7.09 15.07 -4.81
CA PHE A 179 6.17 14.93 -3.68
C PHE A 179 6.68 15.50 -2.37
N LYS A 180 8.00 15.69 -2.23
CA LYS A 180 8.61 16.32 -1.06
C LYS A 180 8.52 17.85 -1.06
N LYS A 181 8.29 18.45 -2.21
CA LYS A 181 8.19 19.90 -2.34
C LYS A 181 6.94 20.43 -1.62
N PRO A 182 7.06 21.50 -0.81
CA PRO A 182 5.94 22.04 -0.05
C PRO A 182 4.73 22.42 -0.94
N GLU A 183 5.01 22.95 -2.13
CA GLU A 183 3.99 23.41 -3.08
C GLU A 183 3.26 22.26 -3.80
N MET A 184 3.78 21.03 -3.77
CA MET A 184 3.22 19.94 -4.55
C MET A 184 1.81 19.56 -4.09
N ALA A 185 1.54 19.55 -2.80
CA ALA A 185 0.19 19.29 -2.29
C ALA A 185 -0.81 20.30 -2.85
N ILE A 186 -0.48 21.59 -2.82
CA ILE A 186 -1.32 22.68 -3.34
C ILE A 186 -1.53 22.53 -4.85
N LYS A 187 -0.51 22.13 -5.59
CA LYS A 187 -0.61 21.85 -7.03
C LYS A 187 -1.53 20.67 -7.33
N LEU A 188 -1.39 19.58 -6.57
CA LEU A 188 -2.24 18.40 -6.72
C LEU A 188 -3.68 18.71 -6.34
N ASP A 189 -3.94 19.52 -5.32
CA ASP A 189 -5.30 19.93 -4.95
C ASP A 189 -6.02 20.69 -6.09
N GLN A 190 -5.27 21.35 -6.99
CA GLN A 190 -5.84 22.04 -8.16
C GLN A 190 -6.21 21.10 -9.30
N VAL A 191 -5.59 19.93 -9.42
CA VAL A 191 -5.76 18.97 -10.53
C VAL A 191 -5.94 17.54 -10.04
N GLY A 192 -6.46 17.37 -8.82
CA GLY A 192 -6.57 16.07 -8.16
C GLY A 192 -7.38 15.04 -8.95
N ASP A 193 -8.42 15.48 -9.66
CA ASP A 193 -9.21 14.64 -10.56
C ASP A 193 -8.35 14.06 -11.69
N LEU A 194 -7.61 14.90 -12.41
CA LEU A 194 -6.73 14.48 -13.51
C LEU A 194 -5.56 13.63 -13.00
N PHE A 195 -5.02 13.99 -11.85
CA PHE A 195 -3.94 13.23 -11.23
C PHE A 195 -4.42 11.83 -10.85
N LEU A 196 -5.54 11.71 -10.13
CA LEU A 196 -6.11 10.42 -9.73
C LEU A 196 -6.53 9.59 -10.95
N GLU A 197 -7.20 10.21 -11.93
CA GLU A 197 -7.53 9.53 -13.18
C GLU A 197 -6.27 8.99 -13.88
N SER A 198 -5.20 9.79 -13.95
CA SER A 198 -3.94 9.36 -14.60
C SER A 198 -3.23 8.25 -13.84
N MET A 199 -3.23 8.30 -12.49
CA MET A 199 -2.62 7.27 -11.65
C MET A 199 -3.36 5.94 -11.75
N HIS A 200 -4.68 5.99 -11.80
CA HIS A 200 -5.54 4.81 -11.90
C HIS A 200 -5.96 4.47 -13.35
N SER A 201 -5.30 5.05 -14.36
CA SER A 201 -5.71 4.94 -15.76
C SER A 201 -5.79 3.52 -16.31
N ALA A 202 -4.98 2.61 -15.82
CA ALA A 202 -5.08 1.20 -16.18
C ALA A 202 -6.38 0.56 -15.62
N ARG A 203 -6.82 1.00 -14.45
CA ARG A 203 -8.04 0.59 -13.76
C ARG A 203 -9.31 1.18 -14.38
N PHE A 204 -9.24 2.46 -14.80
CA PHE A 204 -10.37 3.19 -15.39
C PHE A 204 -10.27 3.29 -16.93
N ARG A 205 -9.75 2.28 -17.61
CA ARG A 205 -9.49 2.28 -19.04
C ARG A 205 -10.74 2.60 -19.87
N ARG A 206 -10.99 3.89 -20.11
CA ARG A 206 -11.95 4.38 -21.09
C ARG A 206 -11.30 5.05 -22.30
N ARG A 207 -9.96 5.04 -22.42
CA ARG A 207 -9.32 5.58 -23.62
C ARG A 207 -9.45 4.61 -24.78
N PRO A 208 -9.88 5.08 -25.98
CA PRO A 208 -9.81 4.28 -27.19
C PRO A 208 -8.39 3.74 -27.37
N LYS A 209 -8.26 2.50 -27.84
CA LYS A 209 -6.97 1.83 -28.09
C LYS A 209 -5.98 2.64 -28.96
N GLU A 210 -6.45 3.72 -29.60
CA GLU A 210 -5.73 4.53 -30.59
C GLU A 210 -5.13 5.83 -30.04
N ALA A 211 -5.50 6.27 -28.85
CA ALA A 211 -4.95 7.47 -28.26
C ALA A 211 -3.77 7.13 -27.33
N LYS A 212 -2.58 6.91 -27.89
CA LYS A 212 -1.35 7.12 -27.13
C LYS A 212 -1.21 8.63 -26.95
N PRO A 213 -1.28 9.20 -25.72
CA PRO A 213 -0.90 10.59 -25.54
C PRO A 213 0.56 10.72 -25.99
N GLU A 214 0.87 11.70 -26.82
CA GLU A 214 2.25 12.05 -27.12
C GLU A 214 3.02 12.21 -25.79
N GLY A 215 4.06 11.40 -25.60
CA GLY A 215 4.86 11.37 -24.38
C GLY A 215 4.40 10.43 -23.26
N SER A 216 3.38 9.59 -23.47
CA SER A 216 3.06 8.47 -22.56
C SER A 216 3.92 7.25 -22.91
N GLU A 217 5.21 7.33 -22.73
CA GLU A 217 5.99 6.15 -22.38
C GLU A 217 5.47 5.69 -21.02
N MET A 218 4.89 4.49 -20.98
CA MET A 218 4.43 3.88 -19.74
C MET A 218 5.61 3.91 -18.75
N GLY A 219 5.47 4.65 -17.64
CA GLY A 219 6.53 4.83 -16.66
C GLY A 219 7.39 6.10 -16.78
N SER A 220 7.16 6.98 -17.77
CA SER A 220 7.97 8.20 -17.86
C SER A 220 7.82 9.13 -16.65
N TRP A 221 6.68 9.10 -15.96
CA TRP A 221 6.39 9.93 -14.79
C TRP A 221 7.26 9.61 -13.58
N VAL A 222 7.80 8.39 -13.47
CA VAL A 222 8.68 7.97 -12.36
C VAL A 222 10.03 8.70 -12.40
N GLN A 223 10.44 9.23 -13.56
CA GLN A 223 11.69 9.95 -13.70
C GLN A 223 11.64 11.34 -13.04
N GLU A 224 12.79 11.80 -12.55
CA GLU A 224 12.92 13.12 -11.93
C GLU A 224 12.38 14.25 -12.82
N GLY A 225 11.55 15.11 -12.24
CA GLY A 225 10.97 16.28 -12.88
C GLY A 225 9.83 16.02 -13.89
N ARG A 226 9.57 14.77 -14.25
CA ARG A 226 8.50 14.46 -15.22
C ARG A 226 7.11 14.65 -14.64
N LEU A 227 6.89 14.14 -13.43
CA LEU A 227 5.61 14.30 -12.73
C LEU A 227 5.28 15.79 -12.53
N GLU A 228 6.24 16.57 -12.03
CA GLU A 228 6.04 18.00 -11.78
C GLU A 228 5.67 18.76 -13.05
N LYS A 229 6.40 18.53 -14.15
CA LYS A 229 6.07 19.11 -15.47
C LYS A 229 4.68 18.71 -15.95
N SER A 230 4.26 17.47 -15.69
CA SER A 230 2.92 17.00 -16.03
C SER A 230 1.84 17.73 -15.26
N VAL A 231 2.03 17.87 -13.94
CA VAL A 231 1.10 18.59 -13.05
C VAL A 231 1.03 20.07 -13.43
N ASP A 232 2.15 20.74 -13.67
CA ASP A 232 2.18 22.14 -14.08
C ASP A 232 1.46 22.36 -15.41
N ARG A 233 1.64 21.46 -16.37
CA ARG A 233 0.91 21.49 -17.65
C ARG A 233 -0.60 21.31 -17.46
N GLN A 234 -1.02 20.39 -16.62
CA GLN A 234 -2.44 20.18 -16.32
C GLN A 234 -3.07 21.42 -15.69
N ILE A 235 -2.38 22.06 -14.74
CA ILE A 235 -2.83 23.32 -14.11
C ILE A 235 -3.02 24.40 -15.18
N GLU A 236 -2.06 24.58 -16.08
CA GLU A 236 -2.13 25.59 -17.13
C GLU A 236 -3.25 25.29 -18.14
N GLN A 237 -3.40 24.04 -18.56
CA GLN A 237 -4.48 23.62 -19.46
C GLN A 237 -5.87 23.84 -18.82
N ARG A 238 -5.99 23.62 -17.51
CA ARG A 238 -7.22 23.89 -16.76
C ARG A 238 -7.55 25.37 -16.73
N ARG A 239 -6.57 26.23 -16.45
CA ARG A 239 -6.72 27.70 -16.49
C ARG A 239 -7.18 28.20 -17.86
N GLN A 240 -6.74 27.54 -18.92
CA GLN A 240 -7.13 27.85 -20.29
C GLN A 240 -8.47 27.23 -20.70
N GLY A 241 -9.17 26.51 -19.83
CA GLY A 241 -10.41 25.81 -20.14
C GLY A 241 -10.28 24.69 -21.18
N LYS A 242 -9.08 24.14 -21.37
CA LYS A 242 -8.79 23.14 -22.39
C LYS A 242 -8.97 21.70 -21.93
N LEU A 243 -9.18 21.48 -20.64
CA LEU A 243 -9.33 20.14 -20.09
C LEU A 243 -10.81 19.79 -19.92
N PRO A 244 -11.27 18.67 -20.46
CA PRO A 244 -12.59 18.14 -20.17
C PRO A 244 -12.69 17.77 -18.69
N LYS A 245 -13.92 17.77 -18.17
CA LYS A 245 -14.18 17.10 -16.88
C LYS A 245 -14.01 15.59 -17.08
N PRO A 246 -13.49 14.87 -16.07
CA PRO A 246 -13.48 13.41 -16.14
C PRO A 246 -14.89 12.87 -16.33
N ASP A 247 -15.01 11.78 -17.08
CA ASP A 247 -16.29 11.09 -17.21
C ASP A 247 -16.72 10.52 -15.85
N PRO A 248 -18.01 10.55 -15.52
CA PRO A 248 -18.52 9.96 -14.27
C PRO A 248 -18.16 8.48 -14.21
N GLU A 249 -17.47 8.08 -13.16
CA GLU A 249 -17.12 6.71 -12.84
C GLU A 249 -17.29 6.52 -11.33
N PRO A 250 -18.23 5.68 -10.86
CA PRO A 250 -18.55 5.59 -9.43
C PRO A 250 -17.35 5.32 -8.52
N GLU A 251 -16.39 4.52 -8.99
CA GLU A 251 -15.17 4.26 -8.23
C GLU A 251 -14.25 5.47 -8.19
N LEU A 252 -14.01 6.11 -9.33
CA LEU A 252 -13.24 7.35 -9.40
C LEU A 252 -13.92 8.45 -8.59
N ASP A 253 -15.24 8.57 -8.66
CA ASP A 253 -16.01 9.56 -7.90
C ASP A 253 -15.82 9.41 -6.39
N PHE A 254 -15.69 8.17 -5.87
CA PHE A 254 -15.36 7.92 -4.47
C PHE A 254 -13.98 8.48 -4.10
N TYR A 255 -12.96 8.24 -4.93
CA TYR A 255 -11.62 8.81 -4.72
C TYR A 255 -11.64 10.33 -4.82
N LEU A 256 -12.27 10.88 -5.86
CA LEU A 256 -12.37 12.33 -6.08
C LEU A 256 -13.07 13.02 -4.91
N SER A 257 -14.21 12.49 -4.46
CA SER A 257 -14.96 13.05 -3.34
C SER A 257 -14.19 12.99 -2.02
N THR A 258 -13.36 11.95 -1.84
CA THR A 258 -12.54 11.80 -0.66
C THR A 258 -11.35 12.77 -0.69
N PHE A 259 -10.55 12.75 -1.75
CA PHE A 259 -9.38 13.63 -1.84
C PHE A 259 -9.75 15.12 -1.96
N SER A 260 -10.90 15.47 -2.54
CA SER A 260 -11.38 16.87 -2.54
C SER A 260 -11.65 17.42 -1.12
N LYS A 261 -11.97 16.55 -0.17
CA LYS A 261 -12.22 16.94 1.23
C LYS A 261 -10.95 16.93 2.07
N THR A 262 -10.01 16.02 1.80
CA THR A 262 -8.83 15.78 2.62
C THR A 262 -7.57 16.46 2.05
N GLY A 263 -7.55 16.73 0.76
CA GLY A 263 -6.37 17.19 0.03
C GLY A 263 -5.27 16.13 -0.02
N PHE A 264 -4.11 16.55 -0.57
CA PHE A 264 -2.94 15.69 -0.71
C PHE A 264 -1.86 15.94 0.36
N ALA A 265 -1.98 16.98 1.19
CA ALA A 265 -0.92 17.36 2.13
C ALA A 265 -0.55 16.26 3.11
N GLY A 266 -1.55 15.58 3.69
CA GLY A 266 -1.34 14.51 4.67
C GLY A 266 -0.65 13.29 4.06
N CYS A 267 -1.18 12.78 2.95
CA CYS A 267 -0.64 11.59 2.31
C CYS A 267 0.77 11.80 1.72
N LEU A 268 1.13 13.03 1.32
CA LEU A 268 2.48 13.33 0.86
C LEU A 268 3.53 13.36 1.98
N ASN A 269 3.13 13.41 3.26
CA ASN A 269 4.09 13.35 4.36
C ASN A 269 4.80 11.99 4.45
N TRP A 270 4.22 10.92 3.94
CA TRP A 270 4.88 9.62 3.84
C TRP A 270 6.22 9.68 3.09
N TYR A 271 6.29 10.51 2.04
CA TYR A 271 7.51 10.71 1.24
C TYR A 271 8.59 11.53 1.96
N LYS A 272 8.26 12.20 3.08
CA LYS A 272 9.18 13.08 3.83
C LYS A 272 9.84 12.40 5.03
N THR A 273 9.60 11.11 5.26
CA THR A 273 9.95 10.40 6.50
C THR A 273 11.29 9.67 6.48
N ARG A 274 11.99 9.59 5.33
CA ARG A 274 13.16 8.71 5.17
C ARG A 274 14.26 8.92 6.23
N SER A 275 14.65 10.16 6.50
CA SER A 275 15.67 10.45 7.51
C SER A 275 15.20 10.11 8.93
N ILE A 276 13.93 10.37 9.23
CA ILE A 276 13.31 10.03 10.50
C ILE A 276 13.31 8.50 10.67
N ASN A 277 12.85 7.78 9.65
CA ASN A 277 12.84 6.33 9.64
C ASN A 277 14.24 5.74 9.88
N GLN A 278 15.26 6.25 9.18
CA GLN A 278 16.64 5.79 9.35
C GLN A 278 17.12 5.95 10.80
N LEU A 279 16.88 7.11 11.42
CA LEU A 279 17.27 7.35 12.80
C LEU A 279 16.53 6.44 13.78
N GLU A 280 15.22 6.28 13.59
CA GLU A 280 14.39 5.43 14.46
C GLU A 280 14.72 3.94 14.32
N GLU A 281 15.00 3.45 13.12
CA GLU A 281 15.40 2.07 12.87
C GLU A 281 16.74 1.75 13.53
N VAL A 282 17.73 2.63 13.39
CA VAL A 282 19.04 2.52 14.07
C VAL A 282 18.86 2.53 15.58
N ALA A 283 18.10 3.48 16.13
CA ALA A 283 17.84 3.58 17.58
C ALA A 283 17.07 2.38 18.12
N SER A 284 16.21 1.76 17.30
CA SER A 284 15.44 0.56 17.67
C SER A 284 16.24 -0.73 17.52
N ASN A 285 17.45 -0.67 16.97
CA ASN A 285 18.32 -1.83 16.72
C ASN A 285 17.60 -3.00 16.04
N LEU A 286 16.83 -2.67 14.98
CA LEU A 286 16.07 -3.68 14.24
C LEU A 286 17.02 -4.68 13.56
N SER A 287 16.56 -5.95 13.49
CA SER A 287 17.32 -6.98 12.77
C SER A 287 17.44 -6.62 11.29
N PRO A 288 18.63 -6.72 10.69
CA PRO A 288 18.79 -6.52 9.25
C PRO A 288 18.17 -7.64 8.42
N THR A 289 17.82 -8.76 9.04
CA THR A 289 17.18 -9.91 8.40
C THR A 289 15.73 -10.02 8.83
N PHE A 290 14.91 -10.52 7.93
CA PHE A 290 13.50 -10.83 8.20
C PHE A 290 13.40 -12.02 9.18
N PRO A 291 12.40 -12.05 10.10
CA PRO A 291 12.21 -13.14 11.04
C PRO A 291 12.04 -14.50 10.33
N PRO A 292 12.90 -15.49 10.59
CA PRO A 292 12.97 -16.71 9.76
C PRO A 292 11.78 -17.65 9.94
N HIS A 293 10.97 -17.46 10.98
CA HIS A 293 9.79 -18.28 11.28
C HIS A 293 8.48 -17.73 10.69
N ILE A 294 8.51 -16.54 10.09
CA ILE A 294 7.32 -15.89 9.53
C ILE A 294 7.29 -16.13 8.01
N PRO A 295 6.29 -16.84 7.48
CA PRO A 295 6.09 -16.97 6.04
C PRO A 295 5.89 -15.61 5.36
N ALA A 296 6.56 -15.42 4.24
CA ALA A 296 6.43 -14.20 3.44
C ALA A 296 6.12 -14.53 1.98
N LEU A 297 5.09 -13.91 1.44
CA LEU A 297 4.77 -13.91 0.01
C LEU A 297 4.96 -12.52 -0.56
N GLN A 298 5.67 -12.43 -1.67
CA GLN A 298 5.86 -11.20 -2.42
C GLN A 298 5.29 -11.36 -3.82
N LEU A 299 4.45 -10.41 -4.22
CA LEU A 299 3.74 -10.38 -5.51
C LEU A 299 4.16 -9.13 -6.31
N PRO A 300 5.34 -9.10 -6.93
CA PRO A 300 5.73 -8.01 -7.80
C PRO A 300 4.95 -8.08 -9.12
N ALA A 301 4.58 -6.92 -9.66
CA ALA A 301 3.88 -6.78 -10.93
C ALA A 301 4.86 -6.41 -12.05
N ALA A 302 4.86 -7.17 -13.15
CA ALA A 302 5.84 -7.02 -14.21
C ALA A 302 5.77 -5.68 -14.96
N LEU A 303 4.60 -5.04 -14.96
CA LEU A 303 4.38 -3.76 -15.62
C LEU A 303 4.42 -2.56 -14.65
N ASP A 304 4.86 -2.77 -13.40
CA ASP A 304 5.02 -1.70 -12.40
C ASP A 304 6.30 -0.90 -12.68
N ALA A 305 6.14 0.33 -13.15
CA ALA A 305 7.27 1.20 -13.47
C ALA A 305 7.98 1.76 -12.23
N ALA A 306 7.26 1.90 -11.11
CA ALA A 306 7.84 2.41 -9.86
C ALA A 306 8.55 1.32 -9.05
N LEU A 307 7.97 0.11 -9.02
CA LEU A 307 8.42 -1.02 -8.21
C LEU A 307 8.61 -2.27 -9.09
N PRO A 308 9.52 -2.23 -10.09
CA PRO A 308 9.70 -3.34 -11.01
C PRO A 308 10.20 -4.61 -10.29
N PRO A 309 9.91 -5.81 -10.83
CA PRO A 309 10.24 -7.09 -10.19
C PRO A 309 11.69 -7.26 -9.80
N GLU A 310 12.63 -6.66 -10.54
CA GLU A 310 14.07 -6.72 -10.26
C GLU A 310 14.41 -6.17 -8.87
N MET A 311 13.61 -5.25 -8.35
CA MET A 311 13.79 -4.75 -6.98
C MET A 311 13.47 -5.82 -5.94
N CYS A 312 12.49 -6.67 -6.22
CA CYS A 312 12.08 -7.78 -5.36
C CYS A 312 13.06 -8.96 -5.45
N LEU A 313 13.57 -9.20 -6.64
CA LEU A 313 14.47 -10.31 -6.97
C LEU A 313 15.94 -10.00 -6.70
N ALA A 314 16.26 -8.78 -6.27
CA ALA A 314 17.64 -8.38 -6.01
C ALA A 314 18.31 -9.30 -4.99
N PRO A 315 19.56 -9.77 -5.23
CA PRO A 315 20.28 -10.63 -4.29
C PRO A 315 20.37 -10.06 -2.87
N ALA A 316 20.39 -8.73 -2.75
CA ALA A 316 20.38 -8.05 -1.46
C ALA A 316 19.06 -8.28 -0.69
N VAL A 317 17.93 -8.38 -1.37
CA VAL A 317 16.62 -8.71 -0.77
C VAL A 317 16.60 -10.17 -0.32
N LEU A 318 16.98 -11.10 -1.21
CA LEU A 318 16.96 -12.54 -0.92
C LEU A 318 17.86 -12.91 0.26
N LYS A 319 19.00 -12.24 0.42
CA LYS A 319 19.90 -12.39 1.58
C LYS A 319 19.27 -11.99 2.92
N CYS A 320 18.24 -11.18 2.90
CA CYS A 320 17.52 -10.79 4.11
C CYS A 320 16.61 -11.91 4.66
N PHE A 321 16.43 -13.00 3.93
CA PHE A 321 15.60 -14.15 4.30
C PHE A 321 16.42 -15.42 4.50
N PRO A 322 17.27 -15.47 5.55
CA PRO A 322 18.18 -16.61 5.75
C PRO A 322 17.45 -17.93 6.05
N GLY A 323 16.19 -17.85 6.47
CA GLY A 323 15.34 -19.04 6.70
C GLY A 323 14.73 -19.62 5.45
N GLY A 324 14.98 -19.03 4.26
CA GLY A 324 14.33 -19.45 3.00
C GLY A 324 12.82 -19.27 3.00
N ASN A 325 12.33 -18.34 3.82
CA ASN A 325 10.92 -18.13 4.12
C ASN A 325 10.26 -17.03 3.27
N LEU A 326 10.90 -16.63 2.17
CA LEU A 326 10.33 -15.76 1.13
C LEU A 326 9.92 -16.58 -0.08
N GLU A 327 8.68 -16.43 -0.48
CA GLU A 327 8.15 -16.88 -1.76
C GLU A 327 7.87 -15.67 -2.64
N VAL A 328 8.35 -15.66 -3.87
CA VAL A 328 8.11 -14.57 -4.83
C VAL A 328 7.35 -15.14 -6.02
N ARG A 329 6.20 -14.55 -6.32
CA ARG A 329 5.39 -14.89 -7.50
C ARG A 329 5.20 -13.64 -8.35
N VAL A 330 5.86 -13.59 -9.51
CA VAL A 330 5.77 -12.46 -10.43
C VAL A 330 4.44 -12.49 -11.17
N LEU A 331 3.71 -11.39 -11.16
CA LEU A 331 2.45 -11.19 -11.89
C LEU A 331 2.78 -10.62 -13.27
N GLU A 332 2.93 -11.50 -14.28
CA GLU A 332 3.50 -11.16 -15.60
C GLU A 332 2.68 -10.15 -16.40
N THR A 333 1.36 -10.10 -16.19
CA THR A 333 0.44 -9.25 -16.95
C THR A 333 -0.07 -8.05 -16.17
N ALA A 334 0.30 -7.96 -14.89
CA ALA A 334 -0.21 -6.97 -13.95
C ALA A 334 0.67 -5.71 -13.91
N ASP A 335 0.03 -4.58 -13.67
CA ASP A 335 0.67 -3.33 -13.29
C ASP A 335 0.51 -3.05 -11.78
N HIS A 336 0.90 -1.84 -11.36
CA HIS A 336 0.82 -1.41 -9.97
C HIS A 336 -0.58 -1.56 -9.35
N TRP A 337 -1.66 -1.46 -10.14
CA TRP A 337 -3.05 -1.44 -9.67
C TRP A 337 -3.75 -2.81 -9.70
N CYS A 338 -2.98 -3.87 -9.70
CA CYS A 338 -3.42 -5.26 -9.87
C CYS A 338 -4.53 -5.72 -8.90
N LEU A 339 -4.66 -5.10 -7.74
CA LEU A 339 -5.70 -5.42 -6.74
C LEU A 339 -7.12 -5.00 -7.18
N SER A 340 -7.22 -4.09 -8.11
CA SER A 340 -8.50 -3.52 -8.55
C SER A 340 -8.70 -3.52 -10.06
N ASP A 341 -7.66 -3.82 -10.85
CA ASP A 341 -7.78 -4.01 -12.30
C ASP A 341 -8.70 -5.20 -12.60
N GLU A 342 -9.70 -5.01 -13.46
CA GLU A 342 -10.70 -6.04 -13.78
C GLU A 342 -10.11 -7.34 -14.33
N LYS A 343 -8.96 -7.28 -14.98
CA LYS A 343 -8.33 -8.46 -15.59
C LYS A 343 -7.47 -9.24 -14.61
N GLU A 344 -6.92 -8.55 -13.60
CA GLU A 344 -5.91 -9.12 -12.70
C GLU A 344 -6.46 -9.39 -11.30
N ARG A 345 -7.40 -8.58 -10.80
CA ARG A 345 -7.86 -8.61 -9.40
C ARG A 345 -8.32 -9.98 -8.91
N ASP A 346 -9.06 -10.72 -9.75
CA ASP A 346 -9.60 -12.02 -9.36
C ASP A 346 -8.49 -13.08 -9.30
N LYS A 347 -7.56 -13.03 -10.24
CA LYS A 347 -6.35 -13.87 -10.25
C LYS A 347 -5.48 -13.59 -9.03
N VAL A 348 -5.18 -12.32 -8.77
CA VAL A 348 -4.36 -11.90 -7.61
C VAL A 348 -5.05 -12.29 -6.30
N THR A 349 -6.36 -12.06 -6.19
CA THR A 349 -7.15 -12.46 -5.02
C THR A 349 -7.10 -13.97 -4.81
N GLY A 350 -7.23 -14.75 -5.88
CA GLY A 350 -7.12 -16.21 -5.83
C GLY A 350 -5.78 -16.70 -5.30
N ILE A 351 -4.68 -16.13 -5.81
CA ILE A 351 -3.31 -16.43 -5.37
C ILE A 351 -3.14 -16.14 -3.87
N ILE A 352 -3.61 -14.98 -3.42
CA ILE A 352 -3.55 -14.57 -2.02
C ILE A 352 -4.33 -15.54 -1.14
N CYS A 353 -5.56 -15.87 -1.53
CA CYS A 353 -6.43 -16.76 -0.78
C CYS A 353 -5.83 -18.16 -0.64
N GLU A 354 -5.37 -18.75 -1.74
CA GLU A 354 -4.74 -20.07 -1.75
C GLU A 354 -3.53 -20.11 -0.79
N TRP A 355 -2.66 -19.10 -0.88
CA TRP A 355 -1.49 -19.03 -0.04
C TRP A 355 -1.84 -18.89 1.45
N ILE A 356 -2.82 -18.05 1.79
CA ILE A 356 -3.31 -17.90 3.16
C ILE A 356 -3.88 -19.23 3.69
N GLU A 357 -4.65 -19.95 2.89
CA GLU A 357 -5.21 -21.26 3.28
C GLU A 357 -4.11 -22.28 3.61
N ILE A 358 -3.04 -22.31 2.81
CA ILE A 358 -1.88 -23.17 3.05
C ILE A 358 -1.21 -22.80 4.40
N VAL A 359 -1.03 -21.50 4.68
CA VAL A 359 -0.46 -21.02 5.95
C VAL A 359 -1.36 -21.35 7.13
N LEU A 360 -2.66 -21.09 7.03
CA LEU A 360 -3.63 -21.36 8.10
C LEU A 360 -3.74 -22.84 8.40
N ALA A 361 -3.64 -23.70 7.40
CA ALA A 361 -3.62 -25.15 7.55
C ALA A 361 -2.30 -25.70 8.15
N GLY A 362 -1.31 -24.85 8.40
CA GLY A 362 0.03 -25.27 8.88
C GLY A 362 0.82 -26.09 7.86
N LYS A 363 0.46 -26.01 6.59
CA LYS A 363 1.07 -26.78 5.49
C LYS A 363 2.20 -26.00 4.77
N TRP A 364 2.31 -24.70 5.03
CA TRP A 364 3.37 -23.90 4.43
C TRP A 364 4.73 -24.37 4.92
N LYS A 365 5.69 -24.43 4.01
CA LYS A 365 7.09 -24.79 4.30
C LYS A 365 8.04 -23.78 3.64
N PRO A 366 9.20 -23.49 4.24
CA PRO A 366 10.22 -22.70 3.58
C PRO A 366 10.53 -23.21 2.18
N THR A 367 10.52 -22.31 1.21
CA THR A 367 10.66 -22.65 -0.22
C THR A 367 12.09 -22.44 -0.71
N GLY A 368 13.03 -22.06 0.17
CA GLY A 368 14.39 -21.70 -0.21
C GLY A 368 14.44 -20.37 -1.00
N ASN A 369 13.51 -19.46 -0.72
CA ASN A 369 13.30 -18.22 -1.48
C ASN A 369 12.93 -18.49 -2.94
N ALA A 370 11.95 -19.38 -3.15
CA ALA A 370 11.48 -19.76 -4.48
C ALA A 370 10.88 -18.56 -5.25
N ILE A 371 11.14 -18.53 -6.54
CA ILE A 371 10.64 -17.54 -7.49
C ILE A 371 9.78 -18.28 -8.51
N ALA A 372 8.57 -17.77 -8.75
CA ALA A 372 7.67 -18.26 -9.79
C ALA A 372 7.09 -17.09 -10.60
N ASN A 373 6.90 -17.33 -11.89
CA ASN A 373 6.21 -16.42 -12.80
C ASN A 373 4.75 -16.90 -12.96
N LEU A 374 3.79 -15.97 -12.91
CA LEU A 374 2.35 -16.23 -12.93
C LEU A 374 1.63 -15.41 -14.02
#